data_b29bc62eaf06332918a5b83e8e656d37
#
_entry.id   b29bc62eaf06332918a5b83e8e656d37
#
_cell.length_a   1.000
_cell.length_b   1.000
_cell.length_c   1.000
_cell.angle_alpha   90.00
_cell.angle_beta   90.00
_cell.angle_gamma   90.00
#
_symmetry.space_group_name_H-M   'P 1'
#
loop_
_entity.id
_entity.type
_entity.pdbx_description
1 polymer ?
#
loop_
_entity_poly.entity_id
_entity_poly.type
_entity_poly.pdbx_seq_one_letter_code
_entity_poly.pdbx_strand_id
1 'polypeptide(L)'
;MSTNAIVLPDPLYERILHLARQTNQPPERVVETILWEHLPSYPHVQVKHDRWGEYAVIADTRTSVATIVRYVQMGYDAETIATEILPHLTPAQVHSALAYYFEHQEAVEAEMAADTTEIWQARLKELVGDEAYQTLVGTAES
;
A
#
# COMPACT_ATOMS: atom_id res chain seq x y z
N MET A 1 23.82 6.26 19.70
CA MET A 1 23.22 6.21 18.35
C MET A 1 24.14 5.46 17.41
N SER A 2 23.63 4.47 16.72
CA SER A 2 24.41 3.81 15.69
C SER A 2 24.38 4.66 14.42
N THR A 3 25.53 4.83 13.79
CA THR A 3 25.66 5.54 12.52
C THR A 3 25.73 4.51 11.40
N ASN A 4 24.79 4.59 10.47
CA ASN A 4 24.78 3.72 9.29
C ASN A 4 25.26 4.52 8.09
N ALA A 5 26.02 3.88 7.22
CA ALA A 5 26.53 4.50 6.01
C ALA A 5 25.99 3.77 4.79
N ILE A 6 25.51 4.54 3.83
CA ILE A 6 25.04 4.03 2.54
C ILE A 6 25.87 4.70 1.47
N VAL A 7 26.41 3.91 0.54
CA VAL A 7 27.18 4.43 -0.60
C VAL A 7 26.24 4.64 -1.77
N LEU A 8 26.25 5.86 -2.32
CA LEU A 8 25.44 6.21 -3.47
C LEU A 8 26.28 6.20 -4.75
N PRO A 9 25.72 5.77 -5.89
CA PRO A 9 26.40 5.93 -7.18
C PRO A 9 26.70 7.39 -7.48
N ASP A 10 27.82 7.65 -8.13
CA ASP A 10 28.28 9.02 -8.43
C ASP A 10 27.23 9.88 -9.14
N PRO A 11 26.50 9.38 -10.18
CA PRO A 11 25.49 10.20 -10.85
C PRO A 11 24.37 10.64 -9.90
N LEU A 12 23.97 9.79 -8.98
CA LEU A 12 22.93 10.12 -8.00
C LEU A 12 23.46 11.14 -6.98
N TYR A 13 24.67 10.94 -6.50
CA TYR A 13 25.33 11.85 -5.56
C TYR A 13 25.46 13.26 -6.16
N GLU A 14 25.88 13.36 -7.42
CA GLU A 14 25.98 14.63 -8.14
C GLU A 14 24.65 15.37 -8.22
N ARG A 15 23.56 14.65 -8.48
CA ARG A 15 22.23 15.25 -8.55
C ARG A 15 21.77 15.76 -7.19
N ILE A 16 22.12 15.05 -6.12
CA ILE A 16 21.82 15.49 -4.75
C ILE A 16 22.58 16.76 -4.43
N LEU A 17 23.87 16.83 -4.77
CA LEU A 17 24.68 18.03 -4.56
C LEU A 17 24.12 19.22 -5.33
N HIS A 18 23.67 19.00 -6.56
CA HIS A 18 23.08 20.05 -7.37
C HIS A 18 21.81 20.61 -6.72
N LEU A 19 20.93 19.73 -6.27
CA LEU A 19 19.69 20.12 -5.59
C LEU A 19 19.97 20.83 -4.26
N ALA A 20 20.98 20.38 -3.52
CA ALA A 20 21.40 21.01 -2.27
C ALA A 20 21.84 22.45 -2.50
N ARG A 21 22.59 22.72 -3.57
CA ARG A 21 23.01 24.08 -3.91
C ARG A 21 21.82 24.93 -4.33
N GLN A 22 20.89 24.38 -5.10
CA GLN A 22 19.68 25.12 -5.54
C GLN A 22 18.78 25.50 -4.38
N THR A 23 18.68 24.65 -3.37
CA THR A 23 17.80 24.86 -2.21
C THR A 23 18.54 25.49 -1.02
N ASN A 24 19.84 25.69 -1.15
CA ASN A 24 20.70 26.24 -0.10
C ASN A 24 20.59 25.42 1.19
N GLN A 25 20.67 24.10 1.07
CA GLN A 25 20.59 23.16 2.18
C GLN A 25 21.79 22.20 2.15
N PRO A 26 22.17 21.62 3.30
CA PRO A 26 23.17 20.56 3.29
C PRO A 26 22.69 19.35 2.51
N PRO A 27 23.59 18.62 1.81
CA PRO A 27 23.19 17.42 1.07
C PRO A 27 22.48 16.38 1.93
N GLU A 28 22.88 16.22 3.18
CA GLU A 28 22.26 15.28 4.12
C GLU A 28 20.79 15.62 4.37
N ARG A 29 20.49 16.91 4.48
CA ARG A 29 19.11 17.37 4.68
C ARG A 29 18.24 17.08 3.45
N VAL A 30 18.79 17.29 2.26
CA VAL A 30 18.10 17.00 1.01
C VAL A 30 17.76 15.51 0.92
N VAL A 31 18.74 14.65 1.21
CA VAL A 31 18.55 13.21 1.20
C VAL A 31 17.49 12.79 2.22
N GLU A 32 17.60 13.32 3.43
CA GLU A 32 16.65 13.02 4.51
C GLU A 32 15.23 13.40 4.12
N THR A 33 15.03 14.60 3.58
CA THR A 33 13.71 15.06 3.16
C THR A 33 13.11 14.15 2.08
N ILE A 34 13.91 13.82 1.05
CA ILE A 34 13.45 12.94 -0.03
C ILE A 34 13.05 11.57 0.51
N LEU A 35 13.87 11.01 1.39
CA LEU A 35 13.58 9.69 1.96
C LEU A 35 12.32 9.71 2.81
N TRP A 36 12.13 10.72 3.65
CA TRP A 36 10.91 10.84 4.45
C TRP A 36 9.66 10.96 3.57
N GLU A 37 9.76 11.64 2.44
CA GLU A 37 8.64 11.80 1.51
C GLU A 37 8.30 10.50 0.76
N HIS A 38 9.29 9.65 0.50
CA HIS A 38 9.11 8.46 -0.33
C HIS A 38 9.08 7.15 0.44
N LEU A 39 9.57 7.11 1.68
CA LEU A 39 9.49 5.91 2.50
C LEU A 39 8.06 5.73 3.02
N PRO A 40 7.55 4.50 3.00
CA PRO A 40 6.22 4.25 3.56
C PRO A 40 6.19 4.58 5.04
N SER A 41 5.19 5.33 5.47
CA SER A 41 4.97 5.61 6.89
C SER A 41 4.49 4.37 7.65
N TYR A 42 4.00 3.38 6.92
CA TYR A 42 3.48 2.13 7.48
C TYR A 42 4.24 0.97 6.85
N PRO A 43 5.04 0.20 7.65
CA PRO A 43 5.92 -0.83 7.10
C PRO A 43 5.20 -1.93 6.32
N HIS A 44 3.93 -2.19 6.64
CA HIS A 44 3.17 -3.28 6.04
C HIS A 44 2.12 -2.82 5.05
N VAL A 45 2.03 -1.53 4.76
CA VAL A 45 1.03 -0.99 3.84
C VAL A 45 1.71 -0.39 2.61
N GLN A 46 1.20 -0.74 1.45
CA GLN A 46 1.67 -0.23 0.17
C GLN A 46 0.50 0.42 -0.56
N VAL A 47 0.69 1.65 -1.04
CA VAL A 47 -0.31 2.35 -1.84
C VAL A 47 -0.04 2.09 -3.31
N LYS A 48 -1.06 1.64 -4.03
CA LYS A 48 -0.98 1.36 -5.45
C LYS A 48 -1.91 2.28 -6.23
N HIS A 49 -1.58 2.50 -7.48
CA HIS A 49 -2.37 3.32 -8.40
C HIS A 49 -2.70 2.51 -9.64
N ASP A 50 -3.96 2.63 -10.11
CA ASP A 50 -4.35 2.10 -11.40
C ASP A 50 -5.30 3.11 -12.07
N ARG A 51 -5.87 2.76 -13.25
CA ARG A 51 -6.76 3.66 -13.97
C ARG A 51 -8.08 3.95 -13.23
N TRP A 52 -8.41 3.15 -12.22
CA TRP A 52 -9.63 3.32 -11.44
C TRP A 52 -9.38 4.07 -10.12
N GLY A 53 -8.15 4.39 -9.82
CA GLY A 53 -7.80 5.20 -8.66
C GLY A 53 -6.70 4.62 -7.80
N GLU A 54 -6.54 5.23 -6.64
CA GLU A 54 -5.56 4.85 -5.65
C GLU A 54 -6.19 3.88 -4.64
N TYR A 55 -5.43 2.85 -4.26
CA TYR A 55 -5.88 1.91 -3.25
C TYR A 55 -4.71 1.37 -2.44
N ALA A 56 -4.97 1.09 -1.15
CA ALA A 56 -3.95 0.62 -0.22
C ALA A 56 -4.11 -0.89 0.01
N VAL A 57 -2.99 -1.60 0.02
CA VAL A 57 -2.95 -3.06 0.25
C VAL A 57 -1.89 -3.38 1.30
N ILE A 58 -2.00 -4.55 1.90
CA ILE A 58 -0.91 -5.10 2.70
C ILE A 58 0.21 -5.49 1.74
N ALA A 59 1.44 -5.02 2.03
CA ALA A 59 2.59 -5.27 1.17
C ALA A 59 2.76 -6.76 0.91
N ASP A 60 3.09 -7.11 -0.34
CA ASP A 60 3.29 -8.49 -0.81
C ASP A 60 2.05 -9.37 -0.74
N THR A 61 0.86 -8.78 -0.60
CA THR A 61 -0.41 -9.51 -0.63
C THR A 61 -1.39 -8.80 -1.57
N ARG A 62 -2.52 -9.45 -1.82
CA ARG A 62 -3.63 -8.87 -2.57
C ARG A 62 -4.74 -8.36 -1.64
N THR A 63 -4.51 -8.43 -0.33
CA THR A 63 -5.49 -8.00 0.67
C THR A 63 -5.44 -6.48 0.81
N SER A 64 -6.57 -5.83 0.57
CA SER A 64 -6.65 -4.37 0.71
C SER A 64 -6.90 -3.97 2.15
N VAL A 65 -6.47 -2.75 2.48
CA VAL A 65 -6.80 -2.13 3.78
C VAL A 65 -8.32 -2.04 3.93
N ALA A 66 -9.04 -1.71 2.85
CA ALA A 66 -10.50 -1.64 2.86
C ALA A 66 -11.15 -2.96 3.29
N THR A 67 -10.63 -4.09 2.85
CA THR A 67 -11.12 -5.41 3.26
C THR A 67 -11.01 -5.60 4.78
N ILE A 68 -9.87 -5.24 5.34
CA ILE A 68 -9.65 -5.34 6.78
C ILE A 68 -10.62 -4.43 7.54
N VAL A 69 -10.80 -3.19 7.06
CA VAL A 69 -11.72 -2.24 7.68
C VAL A 69 -13.15 -2.78 7.69
N ARG A 70 -13.59 -3.42 6.59
CA ARG A 70 -14.91 -4.03 6.53
C ARG A 70 -15.12 -5.09 7.60
N TYR A 71 -14.12 -5.94 7.84
CA TYR A 71 -14.21 -6.94 8.90
C TYR A 71 -14.30 -6.30 10.30
N VAL A 72 -13.54 -5.22 10.53
CA VAL A 72 -13.63 -4.48 11.79
C VAL A 72 -15.03 -3.88 11.96
N GLN A 73 -15.61 -3.33 10.90
CA GLN A 73 -16.97 -2.78 10.94
C GLN A 73 -18.02 -3.84 11.20
N MET A 74 -17.73 -5.09 10.84
CA MET A 74 -18.59 -6.23 11.13
C MET A 74 -18.45 -6.75 12.57
N GLY A 75 -17.52 -6.19 13.35
CA GLY A 75 -17.34 -6.52 14.75
C GLY A 75 -16.15 -7.42 15.07
N TYR A 76 -15.34 -7.78 14.09
CA TYR A 76 -14.16 -8.63 14.34
C TYR A 76 -12.99 -7.77 14.82
N ASP A 77 -12.22 -8.31 15.77
CA ASP A 77 -11.00 -7.63 16.21
C ASP A 77 -9.81 -8.01 15.33
N ALA A 78 -8.70 -7.27 15.50
CA ALA A 78 -7.52 -7.47 14.66
C ALA A 78 -6.93 -8.87 14.79
N GLU A 79 -6.94 -9.43 15.99
CA GLU A 79 -6.38 -10.75 16.23
C GLU A 79 -7.20 -11.86 15.58
N THR A 80 -8.52 -11.76 15.67
CA THR A 80 -9.44 -12.70 15.02
C THR A 80 -9.28 -12.62 13.50
N ILE A 81 -9.15 -11.42 12.96
CA ILE A 81 -8.94 -11.23 11.52
C ILE A 81 -7.67 -11.94 11.06
N ALA A 82 -6.58 -11.78 11.80
CA ALA A 82 -5.29 -12.36 11.43
C ALA A 82 -5.23 -13.88 11.63
N THR A 83 -5.93 -14.41 12.63
CA THR A 83 -5.84 -15.83 12.95
C THR A 83 -6.91 -16.70 12.31
N GLU A 84 -8.11 -16.17 12.15
CA GLU A 84 -9.26 -16.95 11.70
C GLU A 84 -9.79 -16.58 10.32
N ILE A 85 -9.82 -15.30 9.99
CA ILE A 85 -10.45 -14.82 8.76
C ILE A 85 -9.44 -14.73 7.63
N LEU A 86 -8.30 -14.09 7.89
CA LEU A 86 -7.22 -13.91 6.91
C LEU A 86 -5.92 -14.48 7.48
N PRO A 87 -5.82 -15.81 7.59
CA PRO A 87 -4.70 -16.46 8.30
C PRO A 87 -3.35 -16.27 7.61
N HIS A 88 -3.32 -15.75 6.40
CA HIS A 88 -2.08 -15.40 5.71
C HIS A 88 -1.48 -14.07 6.22
N LEU A 89 -2.22 -13.32 7.03
CA LEU A 89 -1.75 -12.07 7.62
C LEU A 89 -1.33 -12.28 9.07
N THR A 90 -0.39 -11.46 9.52
CA THR A 90 -0.01 -11.42 10.94
C THR A 90 -0.82 -10.31 11.65
N PRO A 91 -0.95 -10.39 12.98
CA PRO A 91 -1.58 -9.29 13.73
C PRO A 91 -0.90 -7.93 13.47
N ALA A 92 0.43 -7.91 13.32
CA ALA A 92 1.17 -6.68 13.03
C ALA A 92 0.73 -6.06 11.70
N GLN A 93 0.50 -6.89 10.67
CA GLN A 93 0.01 -6.41 9.38
C GLN A 93 -1.40 -5.83 9.49
N VAL A 94 -2.28 -6.47 10.24
CA VAL A 94 -3.64 -5.98 10.46
C VAL A 94 -3.63 -4.67 11.23
N HIS A 95 -2.82 -4.57 12.28
CA HIS A 95 -2.69 -3.31 13.04
C HIS A 95 -2.12 -2.18 12.19
N SER A 96 -1.16 -2.45 11.31
CA SER A 96 -0.62 -1.46 10.38
C SER A 96 -1.70 -0.94 9.43
N ALA A 97 -2.55 -1.84 8.92
CA ALA A 97 -3.66 -1.46 8.06
C ALA A 97 -4.64 -0.56 8.78
N LEU A 98 -4.96 -0.86 10.03
CA LEU A 98 -5.87 -0.05 10.84
C LEU A 98 -5.27 1.30 11.17
N ALA A 99 -3.97 1.36 11.48
CA ALA A 99 -3.28 2.64 11.71
C ALA A 99 -3.33 3.51 10.47
N TYR A 100 -3.08 2.93 9.30
CA TYR A 100 -3.20 3.63 8.03
C TYR A 100 -4.63 4.16 7.84
N TYR A 101 -5.64 3.32 8.09
CA TYR A 101 -7.03 3.72 7.95
C TYR A 101 -7.38 4.91 8.84
N PHE A 102 -6.99 4.86 10.11
CA PHE A 102 -7.32 5.96 11.04
C PHE A 102 -6.69 7.29 10.65
N GLU A 103 -5.55 7.27 9.98
CA GLU A 103 -4.90 8.50 9.50
C GLU A 103 -5.34 8.91 8.09
N HIS A 104 -5.98 8.00 7.34
CA HIS A 104 -6.42 8.24 5.97
C HIS A 104 -7.89 7.83 5.77
N GLN A 105 -8.74 8.11 6.75
CA GLN A 105 -10.14 7.67 6.75
C GLN A 105 -10.89 8.09 5.48
N GLU A 106 -10.78 9.34 5.08
CA GLU A 106 -11.47 9.84 3.88
C GLU A 106 -11.05 9.08 2.63
N ALA A 107 -9.76 8.84 2.47
CA ALA A 107 -9.23 8.14 1.31
C ALA A 107 -9.71 6.68 1.26
N VAL A 108 -9.64 5.98 2.40
CA VAL A 108 -10.07 4.58 2.48
C VAL A 108 -11.59 4.47 2.32
N GLU A 109 -12.34 5.35 2.92
CA GLU A 109 -13.81 5.35 2.80
C GLU A 109 -14.26 5.68 1.38
N ALA A 110 -13.55 6.59 0.70
CA ALA A 110 -13.79 6.88 -0.71
C ALA A 110 -13.49 5.65 -1.58
N GLU A 111 -12.40 4.95 -1.28
CA GLU A 111 -12.05 3.69 -1.93
C GLU A 111 -13.15 2.65 -1.74
N MET A 112 -13.65 2.50 -0.50
CA MET A 112 -14.73 1.57 -0.18
C MET A 112 -16.03 1.91 -0.92
N ALA A 113 -16.35 3.21 -1.02
CA ALA A 113 -17.55 3.68 -1.71
C ALA A 113 -17.45 3.46 -3.23
N ALA A 114 -16.25 3.60 -3.79
CA ALA A 114 -15.98 3.38 -5.22
C ALA A 114 -15.76 1.89 -5.54
N ASP A 115 -15.63 1.06 -4.54
CA ASP A 115 -15.25 -0.35 -4.64
C ASP A 115 -16.44 -1.19 -5.05
N THR A 116 -16.79 -1.10 -6.31
CA THR A 116 -17.91 -1.86 -6.89
C THR A 116 -17.40 -3.18 -7.45
N THR A 117 -18.34 -4.11 -7.65
CA THR A 117 -18.04 -5.39 -8.30
C THR A 117 -17.42 -5.19 -9.68
N GLU A 118 -17.93 -4.20 -10.44
CA GLU A 118 -17.42 -3.89 -11.78
C GLU A 118 -15.95 -3.47 -11.75
N ILE A 119 -15.57 -2.61 -10.79
CA ILE A 119 -14.19 -2.16 -10.66
C ILE A 119 -13.27 -3.32 -10.30
N TRP A 120 -13.66 -4.16 -9.35
CA TRP A 120 -12.86 -5.31 -8.96
C TRP A 120 -12.72 -6.34 -10.07
N GLN A 121 -13.79 -6.56 -10.85
CA GLN A 121 -13.73 -7.42 -12.02
C GLN A 121 -12.76 -6.87 -13.06
N ALA A 122 -12.80 -5.56 -13.30
CA ALA A 122 -11.91 -4.91 -14.25
C ALA A 122 -10.44 -5.01 -13.79
N ARG A 123 -10.17 -4.78 -12.51
CA ARG A 123 -8.83 -4.92 -11.94
C ARG A 123 -8.30 -6.35 -12.06
N LEU A 124 -9.13 -7.32 -11.71
CA LEU A 124 -8.75 -8.73 -11.80
C LEU A 124 -8.42 -9.12 -13.24
N LYS A 125 -9.27 -8.71 -14.17
CA LYS A 125 -9.08 -8.98 -15.60
C LYS A 125 -7.75 -8.41 -16.10
N GLU A 126 -7.39 -7.21 -15.67
CA GLU A 126 -6.13 -6.57 -16.04
C GLU A 126 -4.92 -7.28 -15.44
N LEU A 127 -5.05 -7.75 -14.19
CA LEU A 127 -3.95 -8.43 -13.50
C LEU A 127 -3.65 -9.82 -14.05
N VAL A 128 -4.67 -10.59 -14.40
CA VAL A 128 -4.53 -12.00 -14.80
C VAL A 128 -4.67 -12.22 -16.31
N GLY A 129 -5.17 -11.21 -17.05
CA GLY A 129 -5.44 -11.33 -18.48
C GLY A 129 -6.83 -11.90 -18.76
N ASP A 130 -7.31 -11.70 -20.01
CA ASP A 130 -8.67 -12.06 -20.41
C ASP A 130 -8.97 -13.54 -20.26
N GLU A 131 -8.03 -14.38 -20.72
CA GLU A 131 -8.22 -15.83 -20.72
C GLU A 131 -8.32 -16.39 -19.30
N ALA A 132 -7.39 -16.01 -18.41
CA ALA A 132 -7.41 -16.43 -17.03
C ALA A 132 -8.63 -15.89 -16.29
N TYR A 133 -9.03 -14.65 -16.60
CA TYR A 133 -10.23 -14.05 -16.01
C TYR A 133 -11.48 -14.84 -16.37
N GLN A 134 -11.66 -15.23 -17.64
CA GLN A 134 -12.80 -16.01 -18.08
C GLN A 134 -12.84 -17.39 -17.40
N THR A 135 -11.69 -18.01 -17.20
CA THR A 135 -11.60 -19.28 -16.48
C THR A 135 -12.08 -19.14 -15.04
N LEU A 136 -11.64 -18.06 -14.35
CA LEU A 136 -12.02 -17.84 -12.95
C LEU A 136 -13.50 -17.50 -12.80
N VAL A 137 -14.05 -16.65 -13.66
CA VAL A 137 -15.44 -16.21 -13.59
C VAL A 137 -16.38 -17.32 -14.11
N GLY A 138 -16.00 -18.03 -15.16
CA GLY A 138 -16.78 -19.10 -15.75
C GLY A 138 -17.03 -20.26 -14.79
N THR A 139 -16.09 -20.56 -13.91
CA THR A 139 -16.25 -21.61 -12.89
C THR A 139 -17.18 -21.19 -11.77
N ALA A 140 -17.33 -19.89 -11.54
CA ALA A 140 -18.20 -19.37 -10.49
C ALA A 140 -19.67 -19.35 -10.90
N GLU A 141 -19.95 -19.34 -12.19
CA GLU A 141 -21.31 -19.24 -12.75
C GLU A 141 -21.96 -20.60 -13.07
N SER A 142 -21.18 -21.68 -12.98
CA SER A 142 -21.68 -23.02 -13.31
C SER A 142 -22.33 -23.74 -12.13
#